data_513272fe748e88829e0f72b71384042d
#
_entry.id   513272fe748e88829e0f72b71384042d
#
_cell.length_a   1.000
_cell.length_b   1.000
_cell.length_c   1.000
_cell.angle_alpha   90.00
_cell.angle_beta   90.00
_cell.angle_gamma   90.00
#
_symmetry.space_group_name_H-M   'P 1'
#
loop_
_entity.id
_entity.type
_entity.pdbx_description
1 polymer ?
#
loop_
_entity_poly.entity_id
_entity_poly.type
_entity_poly.pdbx_seq_one_letter_code
_entity_poly.pdbx_strand_id
1 'polypeptide(L)'
;VWDWVDQSIYDPQKAKFVINGTADASTLVSPNGFNYWKQGYDYQTPSGINEGTFMGAFLDNGITTPDRKWSSKLTEVRKVYQYVDFTQLSNKKLTVKNKYAFTNLDNFKLIYRVLKNGELAEEGMVDMPSVTPGSTGTVSLPYKSTAQSGEEMVVNVYLILTNGTLWADNGYAVADEQFVVQNRNNSLSSHTASGSLSVSGNTVSGNGWSMTFNSNGSLSSWTYNGQTIMNAAPAFSQFFSIDNSRNGTPYNTGSNNSY
;
A
#
# COMPACT_ATOMS: atom_id res chain seq x y z
N VAL A 1 2.67 -21.24 -2.22
CA VAL A 1 3.45 -20.04 -2.54
C VAL A 1 4.69 -20.45 -3.32
N TRP A 2 4.90 -19.84 -4.45
CA TRP A 2 6.08 -20.00 -5.30
C TRP A 2 6.49 -18.62 -5.82
N ASP A 3 7.62 -18.06 -5.39
CA ASP A 3 8.57 -18.50 -4.38
C ASP A 3 8.48 -17.68 -3.10
N TRP A 4 9.13 -18.18 -2.03
CA TRP A 4 9.26 -17.35 -0.81
C TRP A 4 10.28 -16.23 -1.03
N VAL A 5 11.48 -16.58 -1.47
CA VAL A 5 12.52 -15.62 -1.89
C VAL A 5 12.53 -15.59 -3.40
N ASP A 6 12.51 -14.41 -3.99
CA ASP A 6 12.60 -14.25 -5.44
C ASP A 6 13.88 -14.89 -5.98
N GLN A 7 13.78 -15.58 -7.10
CA GLN A 7 14.88 -16.35 -7.68
C GLN A 7 15.83 -15.51 -8.54
N SER A 8 15.61 -14.22 -8.65
CA SER A 8 16.54 -13.31 -9.31
C SER A 8 17.85 -13.21 -8.56
N ILE A 9 18.91 -12.85 -9.26
CA ILE A 9 20.25 -12.68 -8.70
C ILE A 9 20.56 -11.19 -8.61
N TYR A 10 21.02 -10.74 -7.43
CA TYR A 10 21.53 -9.39 -7.28
C TYR A 10 22.83 -9.21 -8.06
N ASP A 11 22.82 -8.25 -8.97
CA ASP A 11 24.03 -7.83 -9.67
C ASP A 11 24.31 -6.36 -9.28
N PRO A 12 25.42 -6.11 -8.56
CA PRO A 12 25.85 -4.75 -8.24
C PRO A 12 26.34 -3.98 -9.46
N GLN A 13 26.67 -4.65 -10.56
CA GLN A 13 26.94 -3.99 -11.82
C GLN A 13 25.60 -3.52 -12.40
N LYS A 14 25.52 -2.23 -12.68
CA LYS A 14 24.31 -1.60 -13.20
C LYS A 14 23.81 -2.38 -14.42
N ALA A 15 22.59 -2.87 -14.36
CA ALA A 15 21.94 -3.48 -15.50
C ALA A 15 21.86 -2.46 -16.62
N LYS A 16 22.32 -2.84 -17.81
CA LYS A 16 22.15 -2.01 -18.99
C LYS A 16 20.77 -2.29 -19.56
N PHE A 17 19.83 -1.37 -19.34
CA PHE A 17 18.58 -1.39 -20.08
C PHE A 17 18.80 -0.72 -21.43
N VAL A 18 18.60 -1.45 -22.48
CA VAL A 18 18.60 -0.89 -23.83
C VAL A 18 17.15 -0.56 -24.17
N ILE A 19 16.76 0.68 -23.91
CA ILE A 19 15.50 1.21 -24.44
C ILE A 19 15.80 1.75 -25.83
N ASN A 20 15.25 1.12 -26.86
CA ASN A 20 15.41 1.51 -28.27
C ASN A 20 16.85 1.59 -28.78
N GLY A 21 17.74 0.74 -28.30
CA GLY A 21 19.12 0.62 -28.81
C GLY A 21 20.07 1.75 -28.42
N THR A 22 19.68 2.72 -27.63
CA THR A 22 20.48 3.95 -27.44
C THR A 22 20.56 4.46 -25.98
N ALA A 23 19.85 3.87 -25.03
CA ALA A 23 19.90 4.35 -23.63
C ALA A 23 20.95 3.61 -22.82
N ASP A 24 21.93 4.35 -22.32
CA ASP A 24 22.83 3.86 -21.29
C ASP A 24 22.09 3.87 -19.93
N ALA A 25 21.81 2.70 -19.41
CA ALA A 25 21.13 2.54 -18.11
C ALA A 25 21.96 3.04 -16.91
N SER A 26 23.18 3.50 -17.14
CA SER A 26 23.97 4.16 -16.09
C SER A 26 23.28 5.38 -15.49
N THR A 27 22.27 5.93 -16.19
CA THR A 27 21.50 7.10 -15.79
C THR A 27 20.12 6.76 -15.21
N LEU A 28 19.64 5.52 -15.34
CA LEU A 28 18.38 5.09 -14.77
C LEU A 28 18.61 4.65 -13.32
N VAL A 29 18.75 5.61 -12.44
CA VAL A 29 18.61 5.38 -11.01
C VAL A 29 17.13 5.13 -10.79
N SER A 30 16.76 3.94 -10.26
CA SER A 30 15.41 3.77 -9.74
C SER A 30 15.10 4.93 -8.80
N PRO A 31 14.03 5.70 -9.02
CA PRO A 31 13.70 6.84 -8.15
C PRO A 31 13.50 6.42 -6.68
N ASN A 32 13.35 5.13 -6.42
CA ASN A 32 13.16 4.57 -5.08
C ASN A 32 14.41 3.86 -4.52
N GLY A 33 15.56 3.95 -5.18
CA GLY A 33 16.79 3.31 -4.71
C GLY A 33 16.77 1.78 -4.73
N PHE A 34 15.87 1.15 -5.49
CA PHE A 34 15.84 -0.30 -5.63
C PHE A 34 17.02 -0.78 -6.47
N ASN A 35 17.64 -1.86 -6.04
CA ASN A 35 18.65 -2.57 -6.81
C ASN A 35 18.01 -3.25 -8.02
N TYR A 36 18.76 -3.36 -9.10
CA TYR A 36 18.32 -4.15 -10.25
C TYR A 36 18.61 -5.62 -10.02
N TRP A 37 17.64 -6.47 -10.37
CA TRP A 37 17.71 -7.90 -10.26
C TRP A 37 17.84 -8.50 -11.66
N LYS A 38 18.67 -9.52 -11.78
CA LYS A 38 18.91 -10.20 -13.04
C LYS A 38 18.40 -11.62 -13.00
N GLN A 39 17.97 -12.09 -14.13
CA GLN A 39 17.51 -13.45 -14.34
C GLN A 39 18.03 -13.94 -15.71
N GLY A 40 17.92 -15.24 -16.00
CA GLY A 40 18.53 -15.94 -17.13
C GLY A 40 18.77 -15.15 -18.42
N TYR A 41 17.83 -14.34 -18.88
CA TYR A 41 18.00 -13.50 -20.08
C TYR A 41 19.07 -12.41 -19.95
N ASP A 42 19.30 -11.93 -18.74
CA ASP A 42 20.25 -10.85 -18.50
C ASP A 42 21.69 -11.32 -18.52
N TYR A 43 21.89 -12.64 -18.51
CA TYR A 43 23.19 -13.30 -18.59
C TYR A 43 23.47 -13.83 -20.00
N GLN A 44 23.29 -12.98 -21.00
CA GLN A 44 23.58 -13.32 -22.39
C GLN A 44 25.08 -13.51 -22.61
N THR A 45 25.43 -14.56 -23.36
CA THR A 45 26.78 -14.71 -23.86
C THR A 45 27.10 -13.58 -24.85
N PRO A 46 28.39 -13.28 -25.15
CA PRO A 46 28.77 -12.29 -26.15
C PRO A 46 28.15 -12.54 -27.53
N SER A 47 27.72 -13.75 -27.83
CA SER A 47 27.00 -14.11 -29.07
C SER A 47 25.50 -13.80 -28.99
N GLY A 48 24.99 -13.32 -27.89
CA GLY A 48 23.56 -12.97 -27.73
C GLY A 48 22.62 -14.17 -27.58
N ILE A 49 23.15 -15.38 -27.49
CA ILE A 49 22.37 -16.61 -27.34
C ILE A 49 22.56 -17.13 -25.93
N ASN A 50 21.47 -17.26 -25.22
CA ASN A 50 21.43 -17.86 -23.89
C ASN A 50 21.27 -19.38 -24.04
N GLU A 51 22.38 -20.07 -24.23
CA GLU A 51 22.35 -21.50 -24.45
C GLU A 51 22.05 -22.25 -23.14
N GLY A 52 20.88 -22.84 -23.05
CA GLY A 52 20.55 -23.92 -22.17
C GLY A 52 20.19 -23.57 -20.71
N THR A 53 20.31 -22.33 -20.27
CA THR A 53 19.96 -21.93 -18.90
C THR A 53 18.69 -21.10 -18.82
N PHE A 54 18.02 -20.91 -19.94
CA PHE A 54 16.92 -20.01 -20.07
C PHE A 54 15.59 -20.62 -19.60
N MET A 55 15.00 -20.02 -18.58
CA MET A 55 13.72 -20.42 -18.00
C MET A 55 12.57 -19.45 -18.30
N GLY A 56 12.75 -18.52 -19.23
CA GLY A 56 11.77 -17.45 -19.53
C GLY A 56 11.98 -16.21 -18.65
N ALA A 57 11.10 -15.24 -18.76
CA ALA A 57 11.08 -14.04 -17.92
C ALA A 57 10.48 -14.41 -16.56
N PHE A 58 11.31 -14.74 -15.59
CA PHE A 58 10.92 -15.28 -14.28
C PHE A 58 11.48 -14.40 -13.17
N LEU A 59 10.98 -13.18 -13.10
CA LEU A 59 11.32 -12.19 -12.08
C LEU A 59 10.07 -11.82 -11.27
N ASP A 60 10.28 -11.31 -10.05
CA ASP A 60 9.27 -10.73 -9.18
C ASP A 60 8.13 -11.66 -8.75
N ASN A 61 8.33 -12.97 -8.85
CA ASN A 61 7.38 -13.96 -8.35
C ASN A 61 7.59 -14.32 -6.88
N GLY A 62 8.72 -13.91 -6.27
CA GLY A 62 8.99 -14.08 -4.86
C GLY A 62 8.10 -13.23 -3.96
N ILE A 63 7.82 -13.72 -2.74
CA ILE A 63 7.16 -12.93 -1.69
C ILE A 63 8.13 -11.90 -1.13
N THR A 64 9.40 -12.27 -0.99
CA THR A 64 10.48 -11.34 -0.63
C THR A 64 11.38 -11.09 -1.83
N THR A 65 12.11 -9.99 -1.80
CA THR A 65 13.15 -9.71 -2.78
C THR A 65 14.30 -10.71 -2.65
N PRO A 66 15.18 -10.86 -3.68
CA PRO A 66 16.34 -11.74 -3.61
C PRO A 66 17.30 -11.44 -2.46
N ASP A 67 17.40 -10.18 -2.04
CA ASP A 67 18.15 -9.74 -0.85
C ASP A 67 17.36 -9.87 0.46
N ARG A 68 16.23 -10.60 0.42
CA ARG A 68 15.37 -10.94 1.56
C ARG A 68 14.78 -9.72 2.29
N LYS A 69 14.57 -8.63 1.60
CA LYS A 69 13.87 -7.49 2.17
C LYS A 69 12.37 -7.75 2.26
N TRP A 70 11.78 -7.14 3.26
CA TRP A 70 10.33 -7.16 3.45
C TRP A 70 9.62 -6.47 2.28
N SER A 71 8.63 -7.11 1.72
CA SER A 71 7.79 -6.58 0.65
C SER A 71 6.33 -6.41 1.12
N SER A 72 5.54 -5.66 0.37
CA SER A 72 4.10 -5.56 0.60
C SER A 72 3.40 -6.92 0.48
N LYS A 73 3.88 -7.80 -0.40
CA LYS A 73 3.39 -9.19 -0.54
C LYS A 73 3.55 -9.97 0.76
N LEU A 74 4.71 -9.83 1.43
CA LEU A 74 4.96 -10.51 2.71
C LEU A 74 4.06 -9.99 3.82
N THR A 75 3.77 -8.68 3.83
CA THR A 75 2.81 -8.08 4.77
C THR A 75 1.43 -8.72 4.64
N GLU A 76 0.96 -8.88 3.41
CA GLU A 76 -0.34 -9.52 3.15
C GLU A 76 -0.33 -11.01 3.52
N VAL A 77 0.73 -11.75 3.17
CA VAL A 77 0.88 -13.17 3.54
C VAL A 77 0.86 -13.34 5.05
N ARG A 78 1.58 -12.48 5.78
CA ARG A 78 1.55 -12.47 7.25
C ARG A 78 0.13 -12.29 7.78
N LYS A 79 -0.64 -11.37 7.20
CA LYS A 79 -2.02 -11.10 7.60
C LYS A 79 -2.94 -12.29 7.32
N VAL A 80 -2.87 -12.86 6.14
CA VAL A 80 -3.73 -13.98 5.71
C VAL A 80 -3.43 -15.26 6.51
N TYR A 81 -2.16 -15.49 6.86
CA TYR A 81 -1.73 -16.70 7.56
C TYR A 81 -1.68 -16.59 9.09
N GLN A 82 -2.13 -15.48 9.66
CA GLN A 82 -2.21 -15.39 11.12
C GLN A 82 -3.11 -16.49 11.70
N TYR A 83 -2.71 -17.05 12.83
CA TYR A 83 -3.41 -18.17 13.49
C TYR A 83 -4.55 -17.75 14.42
N VAL A 84 -4.90 -16.48 14.44
CA VAL A 84 -6.02 -15.94 15.20
C VAL A 84 -6.79 -14.97 14.33
N ASP A 85 -8.10 -15.16 14.24
CA ASP A 85 -8.98 -14.20 13.58
C ASP A 85 -9.73 -13.38 14.62
N PHE A 86 -9.76 -12.10 14.42
CA PHE A 86 -10.60 -11.17 15.15
C PHE A 86 -11.80 -10.84 14.27
N THR A 87 -12.98 -11.33 14.62
CA THR A 87 -14.12 -11.33 13.70
C THR A 87 -15.11 -10.20 13.94
N GLN A 88 -15.18 -9.70 15.16
CA GLN A 88 -16.14 -8.66 15.51
C GLN A 88 -15.71 -7.91 16.77
N LEU A 89 -15.87 -6.58 16.76
CA LEU A 89 -15.84 -5.75 17.96
C LEU A 89 -17.21 -5.09 18.15
N SER A 90 -17.90 -5.45 19.25
CA SER A 90 -19.21 -4.89 19.59
C SER A 90 -19.28 -4.64 21.08
N ASN A 91 -19.75 -3.45 21.50
CA ASN A 91 -19.85 -3.06 22.91
C ASN A 91 -18.55 -3.33 23.70
N LYS A 92 -17.40 -3.02 23.09
CA LYS A 92 -16.05 -3.26 23.64
C LYS A 92 -15.73 -4.74 23.90
N LYS A 93 -16.51 -5.66 23.37
CA LYS A 93 -16.23 -7.10 23.37
C LYS A 93 -15.72 -7.51 22.00
N LEU A 94 -14.52 -8.05 21.99
CA LEU A 94 -13.84 -8.54 20.79
C LEU A 94 -14.06 -10.06 20.69
N THR A 95 -14.59 -10.52 19.56
CA THR A 95 -14.73 -11.94 19.25
C THR A 95 -13.47 -12.45 18.60
N VAL A 96 -12.92 -13.53 19.13
CA VAL A 96 -11.63 -14.09 18.75
C VAL A 96 -11.79 -15.56 18.40
N LYS A 97 -11.33 -15.97 17.21
CA LYS A 97 -11.26 -17.37 16.76
C LYS A 97 -9.82 -17.85 16.86
N ASN A 98 -9.59 -18.89 17.65
CA ASN A 98 -8.31 -19.57 17.74
C ASN A 98 -8.20 -20.61 16.60
N LYS A 99 -7.24 -20.42 15.68
CA LYS A 99 -6.94 -21.36 14.60
C LYS A 99 -5.68 -22.20 14.86
N TYR A 100 -5.01 -22.01 16.00
CA TYR A 100 -3.92 -22.89 16.39
C TYR A 100 -4.43 -24.32 16.55
N ALA A 101 -3.56 -25.30 16.27
CA ALA A 101 -3.86 -26.72 16.48
C ALA A 101 -3.62 -27.15 17.94
N PHE A 102 -2.66 -26.53 18.64
CA PHE A 102 -2.20 -27.00 19.95
C PHE A 102 -2.03 -25.89 20.99
N THR A 103 -2.14 -24.61 20.62
CA THR A 103 -1.85 -23.47 21.49
C THR A 103 -3.12 -22.81 21.96
N ASN A 104 -3.30 -22.68 23.30
CA ASN A 104 -4.36 -21.90 23.89
C ASN A 104 -4.02 -20.40 23.88
N LEU A 105 -5.02 -19.52 23.80
CA LEU A 105 -4.77 -18.09 23.71
C LEU A 105 -4.42 -17.42 25.05
N ASP A 106 -4.61 -18.07 26.20
CA ASP A 106 -4.16 -17.58 27.51
C ASP A 106 -2.63 -17.44 27.64
N ASN A 107 -1.88 -17.96 26.68
CA ASN A 107 -0.44 -17.77 26.56
C ASN A 107 -0.03 -16.42 25.93
N PHE A 108 -1.01 -15.59 25.54
CA PHE A 108 -0.79 -14.31 24.85
C PHE A 108 -1.38 -13.16 25.64
N LYS A 109 -1.00 -11.95 25.26
CA LYS A 109 -1.66 -10.71 25.67
C LYS A 109 -2.18 -9.98 24.44
N LEU A 110 -3.19 -9.14 24.67
CA LEU A 110 -3.79 -8.32 23.62
C LEU A 110 -3.54 -6.84 23.93
N ILE A 111 -2.84 -6.16 23.05
CA ILE A 111 -2.76 -4.69 23.04
C ILE A 111 -3.93 -4.16 22.23
N TYR A 112 -4.58 -3.11 22.70
CA TYR A 112 -5.52 -2.32 21.93
C TYR A 112 -5.07 -0.87 21.84
N ARG A 113 -5.29 -0.24 20.69
CA ARG A 113 -5.05 1.17 20.44
C ARG A 113 -6.31 1.79 19.87
N VAL A 114 -6.83 2.79 20.55
CA VAL A 114 -7.96 3.58 20.08
C VAL A 114 -7.42 4.83 19.39
N LEU A 115 -7.76 5.00 18.14
CA LEU A 115 -7.40 6.19 17.37
C LEU A 115 -8.66 7.01 17.09
N LYS A 116 -8.52 8.34 17.18
CA LYS A 116 -9.55 9.31 16.82
C LYS A 116 -9.00 10.21 15.71
N ASN A 117 -9.64 10.23 14.57
CA ASN A 117 -9.17 10.97 13.37
C ASN A 117 -7.71 10.66 13.00
N GLY A 118 -7.26 9.41 13.22
CA GLY A 118 -5.90 8.96 12.95
C GLY A 118 -4.91 9.17 14.11
N GLU A 119 -5.26 9.94 15.14
CA GLU A 119 -4.38 10.20 16.29
C GLU A 119 -4.66 9.22 17.45
N LEU A 120 -3.59 8.77 18.10
CA LEU A 120 -3.69 7.86 19.25
C LEU A 120 -4.38 8.57 20.44
N ALA A 121 -5.55 8.09 20.80
CA ALA A 121 -6.33 8.64 21.93
C ALA A 121 -6.16 7.80 23.21
N GLU A 122 -6.02 6.49 23.09
CA GLU A 122 -5.89 5.59 24.24
C GLU A 122 -5.19 4.30 23.81
N GLU A 123 -4.36 3.75 24.70
CA GLU A 123 -3.74 2.44 24.54
C GLU A 123 -3.86 1.64 25.84
N GLY A 124 -4.03 0.35 25.71
CA GLY A 124 -4.03 -0.55 26.87
C GLY A 124 -3.72 -1.98 26.48
N MET A 125 -3.53 -2.81 27.49
CA MET A 125 -3.22 -4.21 27.33
C MET A 125 -4.09 -5.04 28.27
N VAL A 126 -4.56 -6.19 27.80
CA VAL A 126 -5.33 -7.15 28.58
C VAL A 126 -4.76 -8.57 28.40
N ASP A 127 -4.95 -9.39 29.41
CA ASP A 127 -4.66 -10.82 29.31
C ASP A 127 -5.72 -11.49 28.41
N MET A 128 -5.28 -12.43 27.58
CA MET A 128 -6.22 -13.22 26.80
C MET A 128 -6.89 -14.28 27.68
N PRO A 129 -8.22 -14.46 27.53
CA PRO A 129 -8.89 -15.57 28.19
C PRO A 129 -8.45 -16.92 27.59
N SER A 130 -8.74 -17.98 28.29
CA SER A 130 -8.58 -19.34 27.74
C SER A 130 -9.53 -19.53 26.55
N VAL A 131 -8.97 -19.62 25.36
CA VAL A 131 -9.66 -20.00 24.13
C VAL A 131 -8.89 -21.18 23.54
N THR A 132 -9.43 -22.36 23.69
CA THR A 132 -8.78 -23.60 23.28
C THR A 132 -8.64 -23.69 21.75
N PRO A 133 -7.71 -24.50 21.24
CA PRO A 133 -7.55 -24.72 19.80
C PRO A 133 -8.88 -25.00 19.08
N GLY A 134 -9.09 -24.35 17.96
CA GLY A 134 -10.29 -24.48 17.14
C GLY A 134 -11.55 -23.80 17.71
N SER A 135 -11.50 -23.22 18.92
CA SER A 135 -12.65 -22.59 19.58
C SER A 135 -12.76 -21.08 19.27
N THR A 136 -13.89 -20.52 19.62
CA THR A 136 -14.14 -19.08 19.59
C THR A 136 -14.41 -18.60 21.02
N GLY A 137 -13.86 -17.45 21.36
CA GLY A 137 -14.06 -16.79 22.64
C GLY A 137 -14.27 -15.29 22.50
N THR A 138 -14.41 -14.61 23.64
CA THR A 138 -14.52 -13.16 23.67
C THR A 138 -13.59 -12.56 24.70
N VAL A 139 -13.03 -11.38 24.41
CA VAL A 139 -12.22 -10.59 25.33
C VAL A 139 -12.79 -9.18 25.44
N SER A 140 -12.84 -8.62 26.64
CA SER A 140 -13.31 -7.25 26.87
C SER A 140 -12.16 -6.27 26.76
N LEU A 141 -12.37 -5.18 26.01
CA LEU A 141 -11.41 -4.08 25.86
C LEU A 141 -11.86 -2.93 26.76
N PRO A 142 -11.15 -2.60 27.85
CA PRO A 142 -11.64 -1.65 28.86
C PRO A 142 -11.38 -0.18 28.50
N TYR A 143 -11.27 0.16 27.21
CA TYR A 143 -11.03 1.54 26.79
C TYR A 143 -12.19 2.46 27.19
N LYS A 144 -11.86 3.72 27.51
CA LYS A 144 -12.81 4.75 27.95
C LYS A 144 -13.14 5.74 26.85
N SER A 145 -12.29 5.83 25.85
CA SER A 145 -12.46 6.76 24.72
C SER A 145 -13.82 6.58 24.04
N THR A 146 -14.41 7.70 23.69
CA THR A 146 -15.66 7.78 22.92
C THR A 146 -15.48 8.75 21.76
N ALA A 147 -16.12 8.48 20.63
CA ALA A 147 -16.14 9.41 19.50
C ALA A 147 -17.18 10.51 19.70
N GLN A 148 -16.82 11.72 19.30
CA GLN A 148 -17.77 12.81 19.14
C GLN A 148 -18.48 12.72 17.78
N SER A 149 -19.57 13.44 17.62
CA SER A 149 -20.26 13.51 16.32
C SER A 149 -19.32 14.04 15.25
N GLY A 150 -19.21 13.30 14.14
CA GLY A 150 -18.32 13.64 13.02
C GLY A 150 -16.89 13.15 13.13
N GLU A 151 -16.44 12.64 14.29
CA GLU A 151 -15.12 12.03 14.42
C GLU A 151 -15.12 10.59 13.89
N GLU A 152 -14.01 10.22 13.29
CA GLU A 152 -13.69 8.80 13.08
C GLU A 152 -13.11 8.21 14.36
N MET A 153 -13.52 6.99 14.68
CA MET A 153 -12.91 6.23 15.75
C MET A 153 -12.65 4.79 15.30
N VAL A 154 -11.40 4.40 15.38
CA VAL A 154 -10.96 3.03 15.08
C VAL A 154 -10.26 2.40 16.28
N VAL A 155 -10.34 1.09 16.39
CA VAL A 155 -9.63 0.30 17.40
C VAL A 155 -8.75 -0.71 16.69
N ASN A 156 -7.44 -0.56 16.84
CA ASN A 156 -6.47 -1.57 16.42
C ASN A 156 -6.20 -2.53 17.57
N VAL A 157 -6.11 -3.81 17.26
CA VAL A 157 -5.78 -4.85 18.23
C VAL A 157 -4.59 -5.67 17.76
N TYR A 158 -3.73 -6.07 18.69
CA TYR A 158 -2.50 -6.81 18.43
C TYR A 158 -2.36 -7.93 19.45
N LEU A 159 -2.36 -9.18 19.00
CA LEU A 159 -2.05 -10.33 19.84
C LEU A 159 -0.54 -10.49 19.91
N ILE A 160 0.03 -10.42 21.10
CA ILE A 160 1.47 -10.42 21.30
C ILE A 160 1.95 -11.64 22.08
N LEU A 161 3.19 -12.07 21.79
CA LEU A 161 3.90 -13.07 22.58
C LEU A 161 4.22 -12.52 23.98
N THR A 162 4.03 -13.33 24.99
CA THR A 162 4.40 -13.02 26.38
C THR A 162 5.81 -13.45 26.73
N ASN A 163 6.38 -14.32 25.91
CA ASN A 163 7.76 -14.81 26.04
C ASN A 163 8.42 -14.83 24.67
N GLY A 164 9.73 -14.65 24.64
CA GLY A 164 10.51 -14.80 23.42
C GLY A 164 10.52 -16.26 22.92
N THR A 165 10.65 -16.41 21.62
CA THR A 165 10.78 -17.70 20.92
C THR A 165 12.08 -17.70 20.12
N LEU A 166 12.42 -18.80 19.43
CA LEU A 166 13.60 -18.87 18.55
C LEU A 166 13.50 -17.91 17.34
N TRP A 167 12.30 -17.45 16.99
CA TRP A 167 12.04 -16.67 15.77
C TRP A 167 11.49 -15.26 16.05
N ALA A 168 11.06 -14.96 17.28
CA ALA A 168 10.55 -13.64 17.65
C ALA A 168 10.75 -13.34 19.13
N ASP A 169 10.95 -12.06 19.43
CA ASP A 169 11.10 -11.58 20.80
C ASP A 169 9.74 -11.47 21.52
N ASN A 170 9.81 -11.34 22.83
CA ASN A 170 8.66 -10.96 23.66
C ASN A 170 8.05 -9.64 23.13
N GLY A 171 6.72 -9.58 23.09
CA GLY A 171 5.99 -8.42 22.55
C GLY A 171 5.77 -8.45 21.03
N TYR A 172 6.30 -9.45 20.32
CA TYR A 172 6.04 -9.58 18.88
C TYR A 172 4.55 -9.85 18.62
N ALA A 173 3.94 -9.06 17.71
CA ALA A 173 2.54 -9.23 17.33
C ALA A 173 2.38 -10.38 16.32
N VAL A 174 1.72 -11.45 16.75
CA VAL A 174 1.45 -12.66 15.93
C VAL A 174 0.16 -12.55 15.12
N ALA A 175 -0.75 -11.67 15.52
CA ALA A 175 -1.98 -11.36 14.81
C ALA A 175 -2.42 -9.93 15.11
N ASP A 176 -3.08 -9.30 14.17
CA ASP A 176 -3.60 -7.94 14.31
C ASP A 176 -4.91 -7.75 13.52
N GLU A 177 -5.70 -6.75 13.93
CA GLU A 177 -6.91 -6.34 13.22
C GLU A 177 -7.26 -4.89 13.54
N GLN A 178 -8.01 -4.27 12.64
CA GLN A 178 -8.57 -2.94 12.83
C GLN A 178 -10.09 -2.97 12.76
N PHE A 179 -10.75 -2.31 13.70
CA PHE A 179 -12.20 -2.16 13.73
C PHE A 179 -12.58 -0.69 13.64
N VAL A 180 -13.40 -0.34 12.68
CA VAL A 180 -14.04 0.97 12.63
C VAL A 180 -15.22 0.95 13.58
N VAL A 181 -15.11 1.70 14.68
CA VAL A 181 -16.16 1.84 15.69
C VAL A 181 -17.14 2.94 15.30
N GLN A 182 -16.61 4.01 14.73
CA GLN A 182 -17.39 5.11 14.17
C GLN A 182 -16.72 5.66 12.92
N ASN A 183 -17.48 5.74 11.84
CA ASN A 183 -17.02 6.39 10.61
C ASN A 183 -17.04 7.90 10.75
N ARG A 184 -16.11 8.55 10.08
CA ARG A 184 -16.15 10.00 9.92
C ARG A 184 -17.41 10.39 9.17
N ASN A 185 -18.19 11.27 9.75
CA ASN A 185 -19.33 11.84 9.03
C ASN A 185 -18.83 13.03 8.17
N ASN A 186 -18.45 12.75 6.95
CA ASN A 186 -18.11 13.75 5.95
C ASN A 186 -19.38 14.26 5.27
N SER A 187 -20.34 14.77 6.03
CA SER A 187 -21.35 15.61 5.41
C SER A 187 -20.62 16.85 4.86
N LEU A 188 -20.37 16.86 3.56
CA LEU A 188 -19.96 18.08 2.89
C LEU A 188 -21.05 19.11 3.22
N SER A 189 -20.69 20.15 3.98
CA SER A 189 -21.57 21.27 4.15
C SER A 189 -21.92 21.77 2.76
N SER A 190 -23.21 21.75 2.42
CA SER A 190 -23.67 22.36 1.18
C SER A 190 -23.35 23.86 1.28
N HIS A 191 -22.29 24.28 0.62
CA HIS A 191 -22.05 25.69 0.44
C HIS A 191 -23.08 26.21 -0.57
N THR A 192 -24.05 26.98 -0.10
CA THR A 192 -24.89 27.72 -0.99
C THR A 192 -23.99 28.77 -1.65
N ALA A 193 -23.70 28.58 -2.93
CA ALA A 193 -22.95 29.58 -3.68
C ALA A 193 -23.75 30.88 -3.72
N SER A 194 -23.20 31.95 -3.17
CA SER A 194 -23.74 33.29 -3.30
C SER A 194 -22.90 34.05 -4.31
N GLY A 195 -23.54 34.60 -5.32
CA GLY A 195 -22.88 35.40 -6.35
C GLY A 195 -23.34 35.05 -7.76
N SER A 196 -23.09 35.93 -8.70
CA SER A 196 -23.35 35.70 -10.11
C SER A 196 -22.09 35.20 -10.80
N LEU A 197 -22.26 34.22 -11.67
CA LEU A 197 -21.22 33.75 -12.59
C LEU A 197 -21.38 34.47 -13.94
N SER A 198 -20.27 34.83 -14.55
CA SER A 198 -20.18 35.29 -15.93
C SER A 198 -19.46 34.25 -16.78
N VAL A 199 -20.01 33.93 -17.93
CA VAL A 199 -19.41 33.04 -18.91
C VAL A 199 -19.15 33.79 -20.19
N SER A 200 -17.89 33.79 -20.64
CA SER A 200 -17.52 34.44 -21.88
C SER A 200 -16.57 33.49 -22.64
N GLY A 201 -17.03 32.92 -23.76
CA GLY A 201 -16.30 31.88 -24.46
C GLY A 201 -15.97 30.69 -23.54
N ASN A 202 -14.72 30.38 -23.42
CA ASN A 202 -14.24 29.29 -22.54
C ASN A 202 -13.83 29.77 -21.15
N THR A 203 -14.18 31.01 -20.78
CA THR A 203 -13.83 31.55 -19.46
C THR A 203 -15.09 31.68 -18.59
N VAL A 204 -14.98 31.16 -17.39
CA VAL A 204 -15.96 31.33 -16.31
C VAL A 204 -15.33 32.23 -15.25
N SER A 205 -16.05 33.26 -14.84
CA SER A 205 -15.56 34.18 -13.81
C SER A 205 -16.64 34.52 -12.78
N GLY A 206 -16.17 34.89 -11.61
CA GLY A 206 -16.97 35.33 -10.49
C GLY A 206 -16.26 36.47 -9.77
N ASN A 207 -16.75 36.84 -8.59
CA ASN A 207 -16.14 37.88 -7.80
C ASN A 207 -14.70 37.51 -7.39
N GLY A 208 -13.70 38.18 -7.98
CA GLY A 208 -12.31 38.04 -7.66
C GLY A 208 -11.61 36.78 -8.26
N TRP A 209 -12.28 36.03 -9.12
CA TRP A 209 -11.66 34.83 -9.74
C TRP A 209 -12.09 34.64 -11.20
N SER A 210 -11.22 33.97 -11.97
CA SER A 210 -11.57 33.49 -13.32
C SER A 210 -10.87 32.14 -13.61
N MET A 211 -11.56 31.31 -14.37
CA MET A 211 -11.05 30.01 -14.88
C MET A 211 -11.26 29.94 -16.37
N THR A 212 -10.22 29.65 -17.12
CA THR A 212 -10.29 29.44 -18.57
C THR A 212 -10.05 27.98 -18.90
N PHE A 213 -10.86 27.42 -19.77
CA PHE A 213 -10.80 26.04 -20.19
C PHE A 213 -10.31 25.90 -21.63
N ASN A 214 -9.61 24.82 -21.90
CA ASN A 214 -9.27 24.41 -23.27
C ASN A 214 -10.51 23.83 -23.97
N SER A 215 -10.45 23.67 -25.30
CA SER A 215 -11.53 23.07 -26.08
C SER A 215 -11.87 21.62 -25.70
N ASN A 216 -10.92 20.91 -25.07
CA ASN A 216 -11.12 19.56 -24.54
C ASN A 216 -11.68 19.52 -23.11
N GLY A 217 -12.03 20.69 -22.53
CA GLY A 217 -12.59 20.80 -21.19
C GLY A 217 -11.53 20.85 -20.07
N SER A 218 -10.25 20.72 -20.36
CA SER A 218 -9.21 20.84 -19.34
C SER A 218 -9.02 22.31 -18.94
N LEU A 219 -8.71 22.56 -17.65
CA LEU A 219 -8.47 23.90 -17.12
C LEU A 219 -7.12 24.44 -17.63
N SER A 220 -7.12 25.53 -18.37
CA SER A 220 -5.89 26.14 -18.93
C SER A 220 -5.28 27.20 -18.01
N SER A 221 -6.12 27.95 -17.31
CA SER A 221 -5.65 28.94 -16.34
C SER A 221 -6.66 29.17 -15.24
N TRP A 222 -6.16 29.58 -14.06
CA TRP A 222 -6.96 29.99 -12.93
C TRP A 222 -6.31 31.20 -12.25
N THR A 223 -7.09 32.24 -12.05
CA THR A 223 -6.69 33.44 -11.32
C THR A 223 -7.62 33.67 -10.12
N TYR A 224 -7.07 34.21 -9.05
CA TYR A 224 -7.79 34.58 -7.85
C TYR A 224 -7.22 35.87 -7.27
N ASN A 225 -8.09 36.86 -7.05
CA ASN A 225 -7.71 38.19 -6.58
C ASN A 225 -6.52 38.81 -7.35
N GLY A 226 -6.54 38.68 -8.68
CA GLY A 226 -5.50 39.20 -9.55
C GLY A 226 -4.21 38.40 -9.59
N GLN A 227 -4.08 37.32 -8.81
CA GLN A 227 -2.97 36.44 -8.81
C GLN A 227 -3.22 35.19 -9.68
N THR A 228 -2.24 34.79 -10.46
CA THR A 228 -2.29 33.54 -11.22
C THR A 228 -2.04 32.37 -10.26
N ILE A 229 -3.06 31.55 -10.05
CA ILE A 229 -2.98 30.34 -9.24
C ILE A 229 -2.43 29.19 -10.09
N MET A 230 -2.85 29.16 -11.37
CA MET A 230 -2.43 28.12 -12.30
C MET A 230 -2.41 28.68 -13.73
N ASN A 231 -1.38 28.36 -14.48
CA ASN A 231 -1.18 28.80 -15.87
C ASN A 231 -1.01 27.65 -16.89
N ALA A 232 -1.19 26.41 -16.43
CA ALA A 232 -1.13 25.23 -17.28
C ALA A 232 -2.13 24.18 -16.78
N ALA A 233 -2.66 23.38 -17.69
CA ALA A 233 -3.59 22.31 -17.33
C ALA A 233 -2.92 21.29 -16.40
N PRO A 234 -3.56 20.87 -15.30
CA PRO A 234 -3.12 19.70 -14.58
C PRO A 234 -3.25 18.48 -15.49
N ALA A 235 -2.18 17.73 -15.63
CA ALA A 235 -2.17 16.50 -16.40
C ALA A 235 -1.94 15.33 -15.49
N PHE A 236 -2.80 14.32 -15.57
CA PHE A 236 -2.53 13.01 -15.03
C PHE A 236 -1.76 12.21 -16.07
N SER A 237 -0.51 11.87 -15.75
CA SER A 237 0.28 10.98 -16.59
C SER A 237 0.60 9.72 -15.79
N GLN A 238 0.15 8.59 -16.27
CA GLN A 238 0.54 7.30 -15.72
C GLN A 238 1.48 6.63 -16.70
N PHE A 239 2.74 6.48 -16.31
CA PHE A 239 3.75 5.81 -17.11
C PHE A 239 3.85 4.36 -16.66
N PHE A 240 3.59 3.46 -17.59
CA PHE A 240 3.95 2.05 -17.43
C PHE A 240 5.17 1.78 -18.28
N SER A 241 6.28 1.42 -17.66
CA SER A 241 7.39 0.84 -18.36
C SER A 241 7.29 -0.67 -18.20
N ILE A 242 6.86 -1.35 -19.24
CA ILE A 242 6.97 -2.80 -19.34
C ILE A 242 8.15 -3.05 -20.27
N ASP A 243 9.29 -3.46 -19.72
CA ASP A 243 10.36 -3.98 -20.53
C ASP A 243 10.03 -5.43 -20.94
N ASN A 244 9.45 -5.56 -22.12
CA ASN A 244 9.20 -6.82 -22.79
C ASN A 244 10.15 -7.04 -23.96
N SER A 245 11.35 -6.49 -23.89
CA SER A 245 12.34 -6.69 -24.95
C SER A 245 12.77 -8.16 -25.02
N ARG A 246 12.16 -8.91 -25.89
CA ARG A 246 12.62 -10.22 -26.30
C ARG A 246 13.55 -10.04 -27.50
N ASN A 247 14.81 -10.41 -27.38
CA ASN A 247 15.81 -10.30 -28.44
C ASN A 247 16.05 -8.86 -28.94
N GLY A 248 16.05 -7.88 -28.06
CA GLY A 248 16.32 -6.49 -28.45
C GLY A 248 15.21 -5.82 -29.25
N THR A 249 14.10 -6.51 -29.53
CA THR A 249 12.92 -5.90 -30.14
C THR A 249 11.94 -5.59 -29.00
N PRO A 250 11.62 -4.32 -28.76
CA PRO A 250 10.55 -3.99 -27.81
C PRO A 250 9.29 -4.72 -28.25
N TYR A 251 8.71 -5.52 -27.39
CA TYR A 251 7.32 -5.92 -27.58
C TYR A 251 6.55 -4.63 -27.66
N ASN A 252 5.80 -4.45 -28.73
CA ASN A 252 5.05 -3.24 -28.98
C ASN A 252 4.18 -2.94 -27.76
N THR A 253 4.73 -2.20 -26.86
CA THR A 253 3.99 -1.57 -25.78
C THR A 253 3.21 -0.48 -26.44
N GLY A 254 2.09 -0.87 -27.05
CA GLY A 254 1.20 0.07 -27.62
C GLY A 254 1.06 1.24 -26.68
N SER A 255 1.33 2.40 -27.20
CA SER A 255 0.90 3.70 -26.74
C SER A 255 1.04 3.97 -25.23
N ASN A 256 1.73 5.02 -24.93
CA ASN A 256 1.51 5.80 -23.71
C ASN A 256 0.01 6.01 -23.52
N ASN A 257 -0.62 5.20 -22.70
CA ASN A 257 -1.98 5.47 -22.26
C ASN A 257 -1.90 6.58 -21.22
N SER A 258 -1.97 7.80 -21.70
CA SER A 258 -2.34 8.94 -20.86
C SER A 258 -3.85 8.88 -20.66
N TYR A 259 -4.30 8.65 -19.44
CA TYR A 259 -5.68 8.83 -19.02
C TYR A 259 -5.87 10.22 -18.44
#